data_f53bc462806359edcd8937f721700370
#
_entry.id   f53bc462806359edcd8937f721700370
#
_cell.length_a   1.000
_cell.length_b   1.000
_cell.length_c   1.000
_cell.angle_alpha   90.00
_cell.angle_beta   90.00
_cell.angle_gamma   90.00
#
_symmetry.space_group_name_H-M   'P 1'
#
loop_
_entity.id
_entity.type
_entity.pdbx_description
1 polymer ?
#
loop_
_entity_poly.entity_id
_entity_poly.type
_entity_poly.pdbx_seq_one_letter_code
_entity_poly.pdbx_strand_id
1 'polypeptide(L)'
;KGLISIMDWGKYGFEVVGDVQNGRKALEFLKDNEVDIVFTDIDMPEIDGIELMKRCKKEYPEVKFVVFSMYEDFRYAQSALRLGALDYISKISFDGDECDQILELVERKYKENQSKKEPRKEDSGLQKRLEKAWTNTRWIFNDCEFNRLCEITRGVELRTAERVFIKSFHSFQKLTGEELEFPSLSSV
;
A
#
# COMPACT_ATOMS: atom_id res chain seq x y z
N LYS A 1 -24.46 5.98 -10.41
CA LYS A 1 -25.26 5.31 -11.47
C LYS A 1 -24.66 5.50 -12.87
N GLY A 2 -24.09 6.65 -13.23
CA GLY A 2 -23.53 6.88 -14.56
C GLY A 2 -22.36 5.94 -14.93
N LEU A 3 -21.33 5.84 -14.11
CA LEU A 3 -20.14 5.01 -14.36
C LEU A 3 -20.47 3.52 -14.52
N ILE A 4 -21.35 3.00 -13.67
CA ILE A 4 -21.73 1.59 -13.68
C ILE A 4 -22.33 1.16 -15.04
N SER A 5 -23.08 2.08 -15.67
CA SER A 5 -23.76 1.80 -16.93
C SER A 5 -22.91 1.99 -18.17
N ILE A 6 -21.80 2.76 -18.05
CA ILE A 6 -20.97 3.15 -19.19
C ILE A 6 -19.76 2.21 -19.33
N MET A 7 -19.23 1.71 -18.19
CA MET A 7 -18.04 0.88 -18.17
C MET A 7 -18.36 -0.62 -18.26
N ASP A 8 -17.61 -1.34 -19.09
CA ASP A 8 -17.69 -2.81 -19.17
C ASP A 8 -16.77 -3.46 -18.14
N TRP A 9 -17.24 -3.47 -16.89
CA TRP A 9 -16.50 -3.98 -15.73
C TRP A 9 -16.07 -5.43 -15.90
N GLY A 10 -16.96 -6.29 -16.43
CA GLY A 10 -16.71 -7.71 -16.60
C GLY A 10 -15.57 -8.03 -17.55
N LYS A 11 -15.36 -7.21 -18.57
CA LYS A 11 -14.26 -7.35 -19.53
C LYS A 11 -12.87 -7.30 -18.86
N TYR A 12 -12.75 -6.55 -17.77
CA TYR A 12 -11.50 -6.37 -17.01
C TYR A 12 -11.49 -7.14 -15.69
N GLY A 13 -12.41 -8.08 -15.51
CA GLY A 13 -12.46 -8.95 -14.33
C GLY A 13 -12.96 -8.27 -13.07
N PHE A 14 -13.68 -7.15 -13.19
CA PHE A 14 -14.33 -6.47 -12.07
C PHE A 14 -15.80 -6.88 -11.97
N GLU A 15 -16.26 -6.98 -10.73
CA GLU A 15 -17.66 -7.14 -10.38
C GLU A 15 -18.12 -5.96 -9.52
N VAL A 16 -19.22 -5.31 -9.91
CA VAL A 16 -19.79 -4.22 -9.14
C VAL A 16 -20.67 -4.78 -8.03
N VAL A 17 -20.15 -4.78 -6.81
CA VAL A 17 -20.82 -5.33 -5.63
C VAL A 17 -21.77 -4.36 -4.94
N GLY A 18 -21.66 -3.06 -5.24
CA GLY A 18 -22.55 -2.06 -4.66
C GLY A 18 -22.42 -0.66 -5.25
N ASP A 19 -23.46 0.15 -5.03
CA ASP A 19 -23.52 1.57 -5.36
C ASP A 19 -24.15 2.33 -4.18
N VAL A 20 -23.43 3.27 -3.61
CA VAL A 20 -23.84 4.02 -2.43
C VAL A 20 -23.72 5.52 -2.65
N GLN A 21 -24.52 6.31 -1.93
CA GLN A 21 -24.74 7.73 -2.23
C GLN A 21 -23.72 8.69 -1.62
N ASN A 22 -23.02 8.28 -0.55
CA ASN A 22 -22.06 9.12 0.17
C ASN A 22 -21.04 8.27 0.95
N GLY A 23 -20.01 8.94 1.48
CA GLY A 23 -18.92 8.25 2.20
C GLY A 23 -19.37 7.56 3.50
N ARG A 24 -20.43 8.05 4.18
CA ARG A 24 -20.96 7.36 5.36
C ARG A 24 -21.54 5.99 4.98
N LYS A 25 -22.40 5.97 3.96
CA LYS A 25 -22.98 4.73 3.46
C LYS A 25 -21.92 3.78 2.89
N ALA A 26 -20.84 4.33 2.31
CA ALA A 26 -19.70 3.53 1.88
C ALA A 26 -19.03 2.81 3.07
N LEU A 27 -18.79 3.51 4.18
CA LEU A 27 -18.24 2.90 5.40
C LEU A 27 -19.18 1.85 6.01
N GLU A 28 -20.49 2.09 5.98
CA GLU A 28 -21.48 1.10 6.42
C GLU A 28 -21.46 -0.14 5.54
N PHE A 29 -21.39 0.04 4.22
CA PHE A 29 -21.35 -1.05 3.25
C PHE A 29 -20.09 -1.92 3.42
N LEU A 30 -18.93 -1.30 3.66
CA LEU A 30 -17.65 -1.98 3.86
C LEU A 30 -17.60 -2.87 5.12
N LYS A 31 -18.51 -2.66 6.10
CA LYS A 31 -18.57 -3.53 7.29
C LYS A 31 -19.09 -4.93 6.98
N ASP A 32 -20.00 -5.02 6.03
CA ASP A 32 -20.76 -6.23 5.75
C ASP A 32 -20.38 -6.88 4.40
N ASN A 33 -19.50 -6.22 3.63
CA ASN A 33 -19.14 -6.68 2.29
C ASN A 33 -17.63 -6.60 2.06
N GLU A 34 -17.09 -7.60 1.39
CA GLU A 34 -15.72 -7.59 0.90
C GLU A 34 -15.64 -6.74 -0.36
N VAL A 35 -14.77 -5.75 -0.35
CA VAL A 35 -14.57 -4.81 -1.45
C VAL A 35 -13.08 -4.61 -1.67
N ASP A 36 -12.63 -4.86 -2.88
CA ASP A 36 -11.24 -4.64 -3.28
C ASP A 36 -10.95 -3.20 -3.68
N ILE A 37 -11.87 -2.61 -4.47
CA ILE A 37 -11.69 -1.28 -5.04
C ILE A 37 -12.96 -0.45 -4.87
N VAL A 38 -12.78 0.79 -4.42
CA VAL A 38 -13.84 1.79 -4.31
C VAL A 38 -13.60 2.90 -5.33
N PHE A 39 -14.54 3.11 -6.24
CA PHE A 39 -14.60 4.31 -7.08
C PHE A 39 -15.39 5.37 -6.32
N THR A 40 -14.77 6.51 -6.04
CA THR A 40 -15.39 7.57 -5.24
C THR A 40 -15.27 8.93 -5.90
N ASP A 41 -16.29 9.77 -5.69
CA ASP A 41 -16.15 11.20 -5.91
C ASP A 41 -15.50 11.85 -4.68
N ILE A 42 -14.96 13.05 -4.84
CA ILE A 42 -14.53 13.90 -3.73
C ILE A 42 -15.74 14.61 -3.15
N ASP A 43 -16.57 15.22 -4.00
CA ASP A 43 -17.70 16.03 -3.55
C ASP A 43 -18.91 15.18 -3.20
N MET A 44 -18.93 14.71 -1.98
CA MET A 44 -20.04 13.95 -1.44
C MET A 44 -20.51 14.55 -0.11
N PRO A 45 -21.85 14.51 0.16
CA PRO A 45 -22.38 15.00 1.43
C PRO A 45 -21.95 14.13 2.61
N GLU A 46 -21.93 14.72 3.80
CA GLU A 46 -21.63 14.11 5.09
C GLU A 46 -20.15 13.71 5.27
N ILE A 47 -19.64 12.81 4.47
CA ILE A 47 -18.24 12.38 4.42
C ILE A 47 -17.79 12.46 2.97
N ASP A 48 -16.86 13.36 2.71
CA ASP A 48 -16.25 13.52 1.39
C ASP A 48 -15.30 12.36 1.03
N GLY A 49 -14.90 12.27 -0.24
CA GLY A 49 -14.05 11.19 -0.72
C GLY A 49 -12.68 11.13 -0.06
N ILE A 50 -12.09 12.26 0.28
CA ILE A 50 -10.78 12.35 0.96
C ILE A 50 -10.89 11.85 2.40
N GLU A 51 -11.94 12.26 3.12
CA GLU A 51 -12.18 11.79 4.49
C GLU A 51 -12.54 10.30 4.52
N LEU A 52 -13.32 9.83 3.54
CA LEU A 52 -13.59 8.40 3.35
C LEU A 52 -12.29 7.61 3.21
N MET A 53 -11.39 8.05 2.33
CA MET A 53 -10.09 7.40 2.12
C MET A 53 -9.23 7.39 3.39
N LYS A 54 -9.20 8.49 4.17
CA LYS A 54 -8.46 8.55 5.44
C LYS A 54 -8.96 7.52 6.45
N ARG A 55 -10.28 7.36 6.58
CA ARG A 55 -10.88 6.37 7.49
C ARG A 55 -10.60 4.95 7.02
N CYS A 56 -10.84 4.68 5.75
CA CYS A 56 -10.59 3.37 5.18
C CYS A 56 -9.12 2.96 5.28
N LYS A 57 -8.18 3.88 5.15
CA LYS A 57 -6.75 3.58 5.32
C LYS A 57 -6.42 2.99 6.70
N LYS A 58 -7.20 3.34 7.74
CA LYS A 58 -7.03 2.84 9.11
C LYS A 58 -7.79 1.54 9.35
N GLU A 59 -9.04 1.47 8.88
CA GLU A 59 -9.97 0.38 9.18
C GLU A 59 -9.95 -0.74 8.13
N TYR A 60 -9.68 -0.39 6.86
CA TYR A 60 -9.70 -1.27 5.70
C TYR A 60 -8.47 -1.05 4.81
N PRO A 61 -7.23 -1.31 5.29
CA PRO A 61 -5.99 -0.96 4.56
C PRO A 61 -5.84 -1.67 3.23
N GLU A 62 -6.59 -2.78 3.03
CA GLU A 62 -6.57 -3.56 1.79
C GLU A 62 -7.38 -2.92 0.67
N VAL A 63 -8.42 -2.16 1.02
CA VAL A 63 -9.29 -1.49 0.07
C VAL A 63 -8.50 -0.42 -0.70
N LYS A 64 -8.58 -0.47 -2.02
CA LYS A 64 -7.96 0.51 -2.91
C LYS A 64 -9.00 1.51 -3.40
N PHE A 65 -8.53 2.70 -3.77
CA PHE A 65 -9.39 3.77 -4.20
C PHE A 65 -9.02 4.24 -5.60
N VAL A 66 -10.04 4.53 -6.39
CA VAL A 66 -9.94 5.33 -7.62
C VAL A 66 -10.84 6.55 -7.43
N VAL A 67 -10.26 7.73 -7.53
CA VAL A 67 -11.02 8.98 -7.42
C VAL A 67 -11.51 9.40 -8.79
N PHE A 68 -12.82 9.69 -8.90
CA PHE A 68 -13.45 10.13 -10.12
C PHE A 68 -14.23 11.41 -9.84
N SER A 69 -13.65 12.58 -10.15
CA SER A 69 -14.12 13.87 -9.66
C SER A 69 -14.23 14.95 -10.73
N MET A 70 -15.15 15.90 -10.52
CA MET A 70 -15.24 17.14 -11.31
C MET A 70 -14.15 18.15 -10.97
N TYR A 71 -13.42 17.96 -9.87
CA TYR A 71 -12.36 18.88 -9.46
C TYR A 71 -11.04 18.55 -10.17
N GLU A 72 -10.46 19.55 -10.82
CA GLU A 72 -9.12 19.48 -11.42
C GLU A 72 -8.04 20.13 -10.54
N ASP A 73 -8.39 20.44 -9.29
CA ASP A 73 -7.42 21.02 -8.34
C ASP A 73 -6.33 20.00 -7.97
N PHE A 74 -5.11 20.34 -8.33
CA PHE A 74 -3.92 19.52 -8.04
C PHE A 74 -3.80 19.09 -6.58
N ARG A 75 -4.30 19.91 -5.64
CA ARG A 75 -4.25 19.60 -4.19
C ARG A 75 -5.08 18.37 -3.84
N TYR A 76 -6.24 18.18 -4.49
CA TYR A 76 -7.07 16.99 -4.28
C TYR A 76 -6.41 15.74 -4.88
N ALA A 77 -5.90 15.85 -6.10
CA ALA A 77 -5.17 14.75 -6.73
C ALA A 77 -3.95 14.33 -5.90
N GLN A 78 -3.13 15.30 -5.44
CA GLN A 78 -1.99 15.04 -4.58
C GLN A 78 -2.41 14.38 -3.25
N SER A 79 -3.50 14.83 -2.64
CA SER A 79 -4.01 14.27 -1.38
C SER A 79 -4.49 12.84 -1.55
N ALA A 80 -5.25 12.55 -2.61
CA ALA A 80 -5.72 11.21 -2.93
C ALA A 80 -4.57 10.23 -3.16
N LEU A 81 -3.58 10.63 -3.97
CA LEU A 81 -2.40 9.80 -4.25
C LEU A 81 -1.55 9.54 -2.99
N ARG A 82 -1.37 10.54 -2.11
CA ARG A 82 -0.70 10.36 -0.80
C ARG A 82 -1.46 9.42 0.13
N LEU A 83 -2.78 9.36 0.03
CA LEU A 83 -3.61 8.42 0.77
C LEU A 83 -3.57 7.01 0.17
N GLY A 84 -3.01 6.84 -1.02
CA GLY A 84 -2.84 5.55 -1.68
C GLY A 84 -3.90 5.24 -2.73
N ALA A 85 -4.55 6.28 -3.31
CA ALA A 85 -5.39 6.08 -4.48
C ALA A 85 -4.59 5.46 -5.63
N LEU A 86 -5.19 4.51 -6.32
CA LEU A 86 -4.63 3.91 -7.53
C LEU A 86 -4.56 4.94 -8.65
N ASP A 87 -5.61 5.76 -8.76
CA ASP A 87 -5.67 6.83 -9.74
C ASP A 87 -6.62 7.96 -9.35
N TYR A 88 -6.46 9.09 -10.06
CA TYR A 88 -7.34 10.25 -10.00
C TYR A 88 -7.76 10.63 -11.41
N ILE A 89 -9.06 10.53 -11.69
CA ILE A 89 -9.65 10.71 -13.00
C ILE A 89 -10.54 11.94 -12.97
N SER A 90 -10.32 12.88 -13.90
CA SER A 90 -11.18 14.06 -14.08
C SER A 90 -12.43 13.68 -14.86
N LYS A 91 -13.61 14.00 -14.31
CA LYS A 91 -14.89 13.88 -15.02
C LYS A 91 -15.04 14.89 -16.16
N ILE A 92 -14.26 15.97 -16.12
CA ILE A 92 -14.34 17.04 -17.12
C ILE A 92 -13.69 16.59 -18.43
N SER A 93 -12.54 15.93 -18.32
CA SER A 93 -11.81 15.38 -19.46
C SER A 93 -12.24 13.98 -19.85
N PHE A 94 -13.16 13.36 -19.07
CA PHE A 94 -13.61 12.00 -19.29
C PHE A 94 -14.50 11.92 -20.54
N ASP A 95 -14.02 11.20 -21.55
CA ASP A 95 -14.81 10.75 -22.69
C ASP A 95 -15.16 9.26 -22.51
N GLY A 96 -16.40 8.89 -22.90
CA GLY A 96 -16.85 7.49 -22.79
C GLY A 96 -15.93 6.48 -23.51
N ASP A 97 -15.21 6.94 -24.54
CA ASP A 97 -14.25 6.14 -25.29
C ASP A 97 -12.99 5.78 -24.47
N GLU A 98 -12.73 6.48 -23.35
CA GLU A 98 -11.60 6.22 -22.45
C GLU A 98 -11.90 5.19 -21.37
N CYS A 99 -13.15 4.72 -21.25
CA CYS A 99 -13.57 3.76 -20.21
C CYS A 99 -12.68 2.52 -20.17
N ASP A 100 -12.37 1.96 -21.32
CA ASP A 100 -11.54 0.78 -21.47
C ASP A 100 -10.11 1.02 -20.97
N GLN A 101 -9.53 2.17 -21.33
CA GLN A 101 -8.16 2.53 -20.90
C GLN A 101 -8.07 2.74 -19.39
N ILE A 102 -9.11 3.32 -18.80
CA ILE A 102 -9.19 3.53 -17.35
C ILE A 102 -9.26 2.19 -16.62
N LEU A 103 -10.16 1.28 -17.04
CA LEU A 103 -10.30 -0.01 -16.41
C LEU A 103 -9.04 -0.88 -16.56
N GLU A 104 -8.41 -0.87 -17.73
CA GLU A 104 -7.12 -1.53 -17.95
C GLU A 104 -6.01 -0.99 -17.03
N LEU A 105 -5.93 0.34 -16.90
CA LEU A 105 -4.97 0.98 -16.01
C LEU A 105 -5.20 0.63 -14.55
N VAL A 106 -6.47 0.64 -14.10
CA VAL A 106 -6.85 0.29 -12.73
C VAL A 106 -6.54 -1.19 -12.45
N GLU A 107 -6.89 -2.09 -13.35
CA GLU A 107 -6.57 -3.52 -13.24
C GLU A 107 -5.06 -3.73 -13.09
N ARG A 108 -4.27 -3.12 -13.97
CA ARG A 108 -2.80 -3.21 -13.93
C ARG A 108 -2.25 -2.69 -12.59
N LYS A 109 -2.64 -1.49 -12.17
CA LYS A 109 -2.18 -0.91 -10.90
C LYS A 109 -2.61 -1.74 -9.69
N TYR A 110 -3.81 -2.32 -9.72
CA TYR A 110 -4.29 -3.20 -8.67
C TYR A 110 -3.43 -4.47 -8.59
N LYS A 111 -3.19 -5.15 -9.70
CA LYS A 111 -2.31 -6.34 -9.78
C LYS A 111 -0.89 -6.04 -9.32
N GLU A 112 -0.31 -4.91 -9.71
CA GLU A 112 1.01 -4.46 -9.25
C GLU A 112 1.05 -4.24 -7.73
N ASN A 113 -0.03 -3.69 -7.14
CA ASN A 113 -0.14 -3.53 -5.69
C ASN A 113 -0.31 -4.86 -4.95
N GLN A 114 -1.05 -5.81 -5.52
CA GLN A 114 -1.20 -7.15 -4.97
C GLN A 114 0.14 -7.92 -5.01
N SER A 115 0.85 -7.86 -6.13
CA SER A 115 2.16 -8.50 -6.28
C SER A 115 3.21 -7.97 -5.29
N LYS A 116 3.06 -6.72 -4.84
CA LYS A 116 3.90 -6.15 -3.78
C LYS A 116 3.52 -6.65 -2.39
N LYS A 117 2.28 -7.14 -2.21
CA LYS A 117 1.74 -7.66 -0.94
C LYS A 117 1.89 -9.16 -0.79
N GLU A 118 1.87 -9.92 -1.89
CA GLU A 118 2.30 -11.30 -1.76
C GLU A 118 3.70 -11.27 -1.15
N PRO A 119 3.91 -11.89 0.03
CA PRO A 119 5.26 -12.08 0.52
C PRO A 119 5.93 -12.79 -0.64
N ARG A 120 6.83 -12.09 -1.34
CA ARG A 120 7.70 -12.74 -2.35
C ARG A 120 8.08 -14.04 -1.68
N LYS A 121 7.66 -15.20 -2.22
CA LYS A 121 7.97 -16.54 -1.71
C LYS A 121 9.33 -16.39 -1.13
N GLU A 122 9.43 -16.46 0.24
CA GLU A 122 10.59 -16.02 0.98
C GLU A 122 11.77 -16.46 0.15
N ASP A 123 12.46 -15.51 -0.48
CA ASP A 123 13.68 -15.85 -1.19
C ASP A 123 14.60 -16.31 -0.08
N SER A 124 14.56 -17.62 0.18
CA SER A 124 15.36 -18.26 1.24
C SER A 124 16.85 -17.93 1.04
N GLY A 125 17.21 -17.52 -0.18
CA GLY A 125 18.50 -16.98 -0.53
C GLY A 125 18.70 -15.54 -0.02
N LEU A 126 17.72 -14.64 -0.16
CA LEU A 126 17.82 -13.27 0.33
C LEU A 126 17.85 -13.22 1.85
N GLN A 127 16.97 -13.98 2.53
CA GLN A 127 16.97 -14.06 3.98
C GLN A 127 18.29 -14.62 4.51
N LYS A 128 18.82 -15.70 3.94
CA LYS A 128 20.13 -16.24 4.31
C LYS A 128 21.28 -15.27 4.03
N ARG A 129 21.21 -14.51 2.94
CA ARG A 129 22.22 -13.47 2.64
C ARG A 129 22.15 -12.32 3.65
N LEU A 130 20.96 -11.87 4.03
CA LEU A 130 20.74 -10.87 5.06
C LEU A 130 21.24 -11.37 6.42
N GLU A 131 20.81 -12.56 6.83
CA GLU A 131 21.27 -13.17 8.09
C GLU A 131 22.80 -13.27 8.13
N LYS A 132 23.42 -13.74 7.05
CA LYS A 132 24.89 -13.84 6.94
C LYS A 132 25.58 -12.47 6.97
N ALA A 133 25.00 -11.46 6.31
CA ALA A 133 25.55 -10.11 6.29
C ALA A 133 25.46 -9.44 7.66
N TRP A 134 24.33 -9.58 8.33
CA TRP A 134 24.10 -8.99 9.67
C TRP A 134 24.82 -9.74 10.81
N THR A 135 25.01 -11.04 10.71
CA THR A 135 25.79 -11.81 11.70
C THR A 135 27.29 -11.64 11.59
N ASN A 136 27.75 -11.08 10.46
CA ASN A 136 29.14 -10.72 10.28
C ASN A 136 29.44 -9.38 10.97
N THR A 137 29.96 -9.41 12.20
CA THR A 137 30.22 -8.24 13.05
C THR A 137 31.22 -7.21 12.49
N ARG A 138 31.83 -7.45 11.32
CA ARG A 138 32.78 -6.53 10.68
C ARG A 138 32.19 -5.16 10.36
N TRP A 139 30.88 -5.08 10.09
CA TRP A 139 30.17 -3.81 9.80
C TRP A 139 30.19 -2.84 10.99
N ILE A 140 30.36 -3.30 12.24
CA ILE A 140 30.42 -2.47 13.45
C ILE A 140 31.67 -1.59 13.43
N PHE A 141 32.73 -2.03 12.76
CA PHE A 141 34.04 -1.37 12.75
C PHE A 141 34.46 -0.83 11.39
N ASN A 142 33.58 -0.91 10.38
CA ASN A 142 33.91 -0.55 9.01
C ASN A 142 32.73 0.09 8.28
N ASP A 143 32.81 1.38 8.02
CA ASP A 143 31.76 2.18 7.34
C ASP A 143 31.41 1.63 5.95
N CYS A 144 32.35 1.05 5.23
CA CYS A 144 32.10 0.45 3.92
C CYS A 144 31.20 -0.78 4.02
N GLU A 145 31.43 -1.65 4.99
CA GLU A 145 30.61 -2.84 5.26
C GLU A 145 29.23 -2.41 5.81
N PHE A 146 29.15 -1.38 6.63
CA PHE A 146 27.89 -0.81 7.10
C PHE A 146 27.06 -0.24 5.96
N ASN A 147 27.64 0.56 5.07
CA ASN A 147 26.96 1.11 3.90
C ASN A 147 26.46 -0.01 2.96
N ARG A 148 27.27 -1.04 2.74
CA ARG A 148 26.87 -2.22 1.96
C ARG A 148 25.70 -2.96 2.60
N LEU A 149 25.67 -3.07 3.91
CA LEU A 149 24.58 -3.65 4.68
C LEU A 149 23.29 -2.84 4.49
N CYS A 150 23.37 -1.51 4.59
CA CYS A 150 22.26 -0.60 4.35
C CYS A 150 21.71 -0.73 2.90
N GLU A 151 22.57 -0.90 1.90
CA GLU A 151 22.14 -1.14 0.52
C GLU A 151 21.42 -2.48 0.34
N ILE A 152 21.91 -3.55 0.94
CA ILE A 152 21.29 -4.88 0.87
C ILE A 152 19.93 -4.89 1.58
N THR A 153 19.77 -4.12 2.66
CA THR A 153 18.50 -4.01 3.41
C THR A 153 17.52 -3.00 2.80
N ARG A 154 17.96 -2.16 1.88
CA ARG A 154 17.10 -1.21 1.18
C ARG A 154 16.04 -1.95 0.36
N GLY A 155 14.75 -1.73 0.70
CA GLY A 155 13.62 -2.39 0.04
C GLY A 155 13.23 -3.76 0.62
N VAL A 156 13.82 -4.14 1.74
CA VAL A 156 13.38 -5.32 2.50
C VAL A 156 12.17 -4.95 3.36
N GLU A 157 11.19 -5.83 3.43
CA GLU A 157 10.00 -5.63 4.23
C GLU A 157 10.37 -5.50 5.72
N LEU A 158 9.74 -4.55 6.44
CA LEU A 158 10.06 -4.21 7.83
C LEU A 158 10.09 -5.44 8.74
N ARG A 159 9.11 -6.34 8.62
CA ARG A 159 9.05 -7.58 9.42
C ARG A 159 10.24 -8.51 9.18
N THR A 160 10.71 -8.58 7.94
CA THR A 160 11.90 -9.39 7.60
C THR A 160 13.16 -8.75 8.13
N ALA A 161 13.29 -7.42 8.04
CA ALA A 161 14.39 -6.67 8.61
C ALA A 161 14.44 -6.80 10.14
N GLU A 162 13.32 -6.67 10.84
CA GLU A 162 13.21 -6.87 12.29
C GLU A 162 13.68 -8.27 12.71
N ARG A 163 13.21 -9.32 12.03
CA ARG A 163 13.58 -10.71 12.36
C ARG A 163 15.08 -10.94 12.21
N VAL A 164 15.67 -10.41 11.15
CA VAL A 164 17.12 -10.52 10.90
C VAL A 164 17.90 -9.73 11.94
N PHE A 165 17.44 -8.51 12.27
CA PHE A 165 18.07 -7.65 13.29
C PHE A 165 18.02 -8.31 14.67
N ILE A 166 16.87 -8.87 15.10
CA ILE A 166 16.73 -9.59 16.36
C ILE A 166 17.71 -10.76 16.47
N LYS A 167 17.82 -11.58 15.40
CA LYS A 167 18.77 -12.70 15.36
C LYS A 167 20.22 -12.23 15.49
N SER A 168 20.56 -11.16 14.77
CA SER A 168 21.91 -10.60 14.80
C SER A 168 22.28 -10.02 16.16
N PHE A 169 21.31 -9.34 16.78
CA PHE A 169 21.46 -8.80 18.14
C PHE A 169 21.68 -9.92 19.18
N HIS A 170 20.91 -10.99 19.14
CA HIS A 170 21.13 -12.15 20.02
C HIS A 170 22.49 -12.82 19.76
N SER A 171 22.93 -12.89 18.51
CA SER A 171 24.26 -13.42 18.20
C SER A 171 25.36 -12.54 18.76
N PHE A 172 25.18 -11.22 18.73
CA PHE A 172 26.11 -10.24 19.29
C PHE A 172 26.18 -10.34 20.84
N GLN A 173 25.02 -10.40 21.52
CA GLN A 173 24.96 -10.61 22.98
C GLN A 173 25.71 -11.90 23.41
N LYS A 174 25.54 -12.95 22.60
CA LYS A 174 26.22 -14.23 22.89
C LYS A 174 27.74 -14.16 22.70
N LEU A 175 28.21 -13.31 21.81
CA LEU A 175 29.65 -13.11 21.55
C LEU A 175 30.30 -12.17 22.57
N THR A 176 29.59 -11.15 23.04
CA THR A 176 30.14 -10.17 24.00
C THR A 176 29.94 -10.55 25.46
N GLY A 177 28.96 -11.44 25.74
CA GLY A 177 28.57 -11.78 27.10
C GLY A 177 27.81 -10.68 27.84
N GLU A 178 27.43 -9.61 27.17
CA GLU A 178 26.67 -8.49 27.74
C GLU A 178 25.17 -8.68 27.50
N GLU A 179 24.36 -8.55 28.57
CA GLU A 179 22.90 -8.39 28.45
C GLU A 179 22.58 -6.93 28.05
N LEU A 180 22.36 -6.69 26.77
CA LEU A 180 21.92 -5.40 26.25
C LEU A 180 20.39 -5.40 26.12
N GLU A 181 19.74 -4.35 26.62
CA GLU A 181 18.31 -4.17 26.38
C GLU A 181 18.02 -3.87 24.91
N PHE A 182 16.99 -4.52 24.37
CA PHE A 182 16.55 -4.31 23.00
C PHE A 182 15.94 -2.92 22.88
N PRO A 183 16.42 -2.04 21.99
CA PRO A 183 15.79 -0.75 21.78
C PRO A 183 14.36 -0.97 21.27
N SER A 184 13.36 -0.43 21.98
CA SER A 184 11.98 -0.47 21.52
C SER A 184 11.83 0.33 20.22
N LEU A 185 11.49 -0.32 19.12
CA LEU A 185 11.26 0.30 17.80
C LEU A 185 9.98 1.14 17.73
N SER A 186 9.35 1.46 18.86
CA SER A 186 8.09 2.20 18.95
C SER A 186 8.24 3.73 18.94
N SER A 187 9.40 4.28 18.60
CA SER A 187 9.66 5.73 18.67
C SER A 187 10.40 6.31 17.45
N VAL A 188 10.12 5.82 16.23
CA VAL A 188 10.54 6.47 14.98
C VAL A 188 9.36 6.66 14.06
#